data_2f648e4b49709b14ea7ffe71d701e938
#
_entry.id   2f648e4b49709b14ea7ffe71d701e938
#
_cell.length_a   1.000
_cell.length_b   1.000
_cell.length_c   1.000
_cell.angle_alpha   90.00
_cell.angle_beta   90.00
_cell.angle_gamma   90.00
#
_symmetry.space_group_name_H-M   'P 1'
#
loop_
_entity.id
_entity.type
_entity.pdbx_description
1 polymer ?
#
loop_
_entity_poly.entity_id
_entity_poly.type
_entity_poly.pdbx_seq_one_letter_code
_entity_poly.pdbx_strand_id
1 'polypeptide(L)'
;MKDKSVLPIEKQLNKFLQPKCLIPDNYEVTQKQSRNMLLGRSSATQFCNFNNIPYEVVDVGIASDDGIGVNRKVAKGTKNILHHPAMTDDEFNRAFQAGYERVQYYVEQGINLFSFGEMGLGNTTTSACVLSALTGADPTETVGPGSWPDKPDLMKRKIDFVRSVLEHHKNNMASEHEPERVRKIVAYVGGFDIAAILGAMLACVDFEKPFVIDGFITSVAAACATHINARIKDYALPSHYSKEKGTELALAEVGITQDMVPIRAQMSMGEGTGAILMVQMLKTTQHMFVNVGTFAELMKL
;
A
#
# COMPACT_ATOMS: atom_id res chain seq x y z
N MET A 1 21.93 38.39 -4.99
CA MET A 1 21.33 37.06 -5.24
C MET A 1 21.67 36.20 -4.02
N LYS A 2 20.68 35.88 -3.19
CA LYS A 2 20.92 35.02 -2.02
C LYS A 2 21.05 33.57 -2.51
N ASP A 3 22.20 33.00 -2.24
CA ASP A 3 22.50 31.58 -2.48
C ASP A 3 21.45 30.72 -1.77
N LYS A 4 20.54 30.12 -2.52
CA LYS A 4 19.63 29.11 -2.02
C LYS A 4 20.43 27.84 -2.02
N SER A 5 21.16 27.58 -0.91
CA SER A 5 21.75 26.26 -0.68
C SER A 5 20.67 25.19 -0.90
N VAL A 6 20.82 24.40 -1.94
CA VAL A 6 19.93 23.29 -2.24
C VAL A 6 20.08 22.29 -1.12
N LEU A 7 19.05 22.18 -0.27
CA LEU A 7 19.01 21.16 0.78
C LEU A 7 19.11 19.77 0.12
N PRO A 8 19.80 18.80 0.73
CA PRO A 8 19.79 17.42 0.27
C PRO A 8 18.35 16.95 0.02
N ILE A 9 18.12 16.18 -1.03
CA ILE A 9 16.80 15.72 -1.48
C ILE A 9 16.00 15.10 -0.31
N GLU A 10 16.65 14.29 0.51
CA GLU A 10 16.09 13.70 1.74
C GLU A 10 15.52 14.75 2.73
N LYS A 11 16.26 15.86 2.94
CA LYS A 11 15.82 16.95 3.81
C LYS A 11 14.73 17.81 3.16
N GLN A 12 14.75 17.95 1.84
CA GLN A 12 13.68 18.60 1.11
C GLN A 12 12.40 17.75 1.17
N LEU A 13 12.49 16.47 0.84
CA LEU A 13 11.37 15.53 0.93
C LEU A 13 10.80 15.50 2.35
N ASN A 14 11.63 15.35 3.38
CA ASN A 14 11.18 15.33 4.77
C ASN A 14 10.59 16.67 5.25
N LYS A 15 11.03 17.80 4.71
CA LYS A 15 10.50 19.13 5.07
C LYS A 15 9.13 19.39 4.45
N PHE A 16 8.86 18.86 3.24
CA PHE A 16 7.54 18.87 2.62
C PHE A 16 6.59 17.84 3.24
N LEU A 17 7.14 16.77 3.83
CA LEU A 17 6.42 15.59 4.31
C LEU A 17 6.25 15.56 5.83
N GLN A 18 6.68 16.58 6.55
CA GLN A 18 6.19 16.77 7.90
C GLN A 18 4.82 17.46 7.81
N PRO A 19 3.71 16.70 7.75
CA PRO A 19 2.50 17.28 8.26
C PRO A 19 2.83 17.59 9.72
N LYS A 20 2.62 18.79 10.16
CA LYS A 20 2.36 19.09 11.56
C LYS A 20 1.01 18.45 11.90
N CYS A 21 0.93 17.15 11.71
CA CYS A 21 -0.22 16.36 12.03
C CYS A 21 -0.10 16.00 13.50
N LEU A 22 -0.44 16.93 14.33
CA LEU A 22 -1.24 16.61 15.50
C LEU A 22 -2.50 15.98 14.90
N ILE A 23 -2.59 14.66 14.90
CA ILE A 23 -3.82 13.98 14.56
C ILE A 23 -4.71 14.12 15.79
N PRO A 24 -5.68 15.04 15.79
CA PRO A 24 -6.87 14.87 16.59
C PRO A 24 -7.60 13.64 16.00
N ASP A 25 -8.55 13.07 16.69
CA ASP A 25 -9.46 12.01 16.27
C ASP A 25 -10.28 12.37 15.01
N ASN A 26 -9.63 12.83 13.94
CA ASN A 26 -10.32 13.51 12.88
C ASN A 26 -10.19 12.75 11.56
N TYR A 27 -11.19 11.87 11.30
CA TYR A 27 -11.46 11.24 10.00
C TYR A 27 -11.43 12.23 8.81
N GLU A 28 -11.59 13.54 9.05
CA GLU A 28 -11.48 14.58 8.04
C GLU A 28 -10.11 14.62 7.34
N VAL A 29 -9.04 14.13 7.99
CA VAL A 29 -7.69 14.10 7.39
C VAL A 29 -7.71 13.19 6.16
N THR A 30 -8.28 11.99 6.26
CA THR A 30 -8.42 11.07 5.13
C THR A 30 -9.24 11.70 4.01
N GLN A 31 -10.38 12.32 4.35
CA GLN A 31 -11.25 13.00 3.39
C GLN A 31 -10.53 14.16 2.67
N LYS A 32 -9.85 15.03 3.44
CA LYS A 32 -9.11 16.18 2.89
C LYS A 32 -7.97 15.75 1.98
N GLN A 33 -7.21 14.71 2.39
CA GLN A 33 -6.10 14.20 1.59
C GLN A 33 -6.59 13.50 0.32
N SER A 34 -7.67 12.73 0.38
CA SER A 34 -8.28 12.12 -0.81
C SER A 34 -8.80 13.17 -1.79
N ARG A 35 -9.40 14.27 -1.31
CA ARG A 35 -9.75 15.41 -2.17
C ARG A 35 -8.52 16.10 -2.76
N ASN A 36 -7.43 16.21 -1.99
CA ASN A 36 -6.16 16.73 -2.45
C ASN A 36 -5.57 15.89 -3.59
N MET A 37 -5.70 14.55 -3.50
CA MET A 37 -5.35 13.63 -4.59
C MET A 37 -6.20 13.88 -5.84
N LEU A 38 -7.52 13.99 -5.72
CA LEU A 38 -8.40 14.29 -6.86
C LEU A 38 -8.04 15.61 -7.56
N LEU A 39 -7.59 16.61 -6.80
CA LEU A 39 -7.13 17.89 -7.33
C LEU A 39 -5.70 17.83 -7.92
N GLY A 40 -5.07 16.66 -7.93
CA GLY A 40 -3.70 16.49 -8.41
C GLY A 40 -2.65 17.18 -7.53
N ARG A 41 -2.91 17.39 -6.24
CA ARG A 41 -2.07 18.18 -5.32
C ARG A 41 -1.31 17.37 -4.28
N SER A 42 -1.49 16.05 -4.26
CA SER A 42 -0.71 15.16 -3.40
C SER A 42 0.63 14.78 -4.04
N SER A 43 1.54 14.22 -3.25
CA SER A 43 2.85 13.80 -3.74
C SER A 43 2.73 12.78 -4.87
N ALA A 44 1.92 11.74 -4.68
CA ALA A 44 1.69 10.71 -5.67
C ALA A 44 1.09 11.29 -6.96
N THR A 45 0.05 12.10 -6.86
CA THR A 45 -0.61 12.66 -8.04
C THR A 45 0.24 13.69 -8.78
N GLN A 46 1.12 14.41 -8.09
CA GLN A 46 2.12 15.27 -8.75
C GLN A 46 3.16 14.45 -9.52
N PHE A 47 3.60 13.30 -9.00
CA PHE A 47 4.47 12.41 -9.76
C PHE A 47 3.75 11.77 -10.95
N CYS A 48 2.48 11.39 -10.79
CA CYS A 48 1.65 10.92 -11.91
C CYS A 48 1.54 11.96 -13.01
N ASN A 49 1.18 13.20 -12.66
CA ASN A 49 1.02 14.31 -13.60
C ASN A 49 2.34 14.61 -14.34
N PHE A 50 3.46 14.69 -13.62
CA PHE A 50 4.77 14.96 -14.21
C PHE A 50 5.20 13.86 -15.20
N ASN A 51 4.88 12.61 -14.91
CA ASN A 51 5.30 11.45 -15.72
C ASN A 51 4.24 10.97 -16.71
N ASN A 52 3.12 11.68 -16.85
CA ASN A 52 1.97 11.31 -17.68
C ASN A 52 1.47 9.88 -17.36
N ILE A 53 1.34 9.55 -16.08
CA ILE A 53 0.80 8.29 -15.58
C ILE A 53 -0.65 8.55 -15.18
N PRO A 54 -1.64 7.85 -15.78
CA PRO A 54 -3.03 7.98 -15.35
C PRO A 54 -3.20 7.42 -13.95
N TYR A 55 -4.06 8.06 -13.15
CA TYR A 55 -4.39 7.60 -11.80
C TYR A 55 -5.87 7.78 -11.50
N GLU A 56 -6.34 7.06 -10.53
CA GLU A 56 -7.71 7.12 -10.03
C GLU A 56 -7.71 7.11 -8.50
N VAL A 57 -8.65 7.82 -7.91
CA VAL A 57 -8.93 7.77 -6.47
C VAL A 57 -10.23 7.00 -6.27
N VAL A 58 -10.16 5.89 -5.53
CA VAL A 58 -11.30 5.02 -5.24
C VAL A 58 -11.65 5.11 -3.75
N ASP A 59 -12.85 5.55 -3.47
CA ASP A 59 -13.37 5.59 -2.09
C ASP A 59 -14.00 4.26 -1.73
N VAL A 60 -13.32 3.48 -0.92
CA VAL A 60 -13.80 2.18 -0.40
C VAL A 60 -14.35 2.27 1.03
N GLY A 61 -14.19 3.41 1.71
CA GLY A 61 -14.68 3.50 3.08
C GLY A 61 -14.29 4.77 3.83
N ILE A 62 -14.14 5.90 3.17
CA ILE A 62 -13.90 7.18 3.85
C ILE A 62 -15.09 7.50 4.75
N ALA A 63 -14.83 7.87 6.01
CA ALA A 63 -15.84 8.20 7.02
C ALA A 63 -16.49 9.56 6.75
N SER A 64 -17.14 9.71 5.60
CA SER A 64 -17.78 10.94 5.10
C SER A 64 -19.05 10.58 4.35
N ASP A 65 -20.02 11.48 4.34
CA ASP A 65 -21.25 11.35 3.52
C ASP A 65 -20.97 11.60 2.04
N ASP A 66 -19.95 12.42 1.75
CA ASP A 66 -19.56 12.74 0.39
C ASP A 66 -18.83 11.56 -0.27
N GLY A 67 -19.17 11.27 -1.50
CA GLY A 67 -18.37 10.40 -2.36
C GLY A 67 -17.12 11.16 -2.84
N ILE A 68 -15.96 10.47 -2.81
CA ILE A 68 -14.69 11.03 -3.27
C ILE A 68 -14.14 10.13 -4.39
N GLY A 69 -13.98 10.72 -5.58
CA GLY A 69 -13.52 9.94 -6.73
C GLY A 69 -14.51 8.88 -7.18
N VAL A 70 -14.03 7.70 -7.51
CA VAL A 70 -14.89 6.56 -7.83
C VAL A 70 -15.49 6.00 -6.54
N ASN A 71 -16.79 6.15 -6.40
CA ASN A 71 -17.51 5.71 -5.20
C ASN A 71 -17.71 4.19 -5.21
N ARG A 72 -16.94 3.50 -4.38
CA ARG A 72 -17.06 2.08 -4.04
C ARG A 72 -17.20 1.89 -2.52
N LYS A 73 -17.69 2.90 -1.84
CA LYS A 73 -17.81 2.95 -0.37
C LYS A 73 -18.59 1.77 0.18
N VAL A 74 -17.92 1.01 1.04
CA VAL A 74 -18.48 -0.14 1.76
C VAL A 74 -19.24 0.34 3.00
N ALA A 75 -18.55 1.14 3.83
CA ALA A 75 -19.10 1.77 5.03
C ALA A 75 -18.32 3.05 5.34
N LYS A 76 -18.72 3.79 6.38
CA LYS A 76 -18.03 4.98 6.88
C LYS A 76 -16.91 4.62 7.86
N GLY A 77 -15.80 4.09 7.34
CA GLY A 77 -14.70 3.54 8.14
C GLY A 77 -15.00 2.14 8.68
N THR A 78 -13.97 1.45 9.13
CA THR A 78 -14.07 0.17 9.83
C THR A 78 -14.48 0.37 11.29
N LYS A 79 -14.92 -0.71 11.95
CA LYS A 79 -15.17 -0.70 13.38
C LYS A 79 -13.87 -0.69 14.18
N ASN A 80 -13.97 -0.35 15.47
CA ASN A 80 -12.82 -0.41 16.36
C ASN A 80 -12.43 -1.87 16.63
N ILE A 81 -11.28 -2.26 16.09
CA ILE A 81 -10.77 -3.63 16.16
C ILE A 81 -10.41 -4.11 17.57
N LEU A 82 -10.34 -3.23 18.56
CA LEU A 82 -10.17 -3.64 19.95
C LEU A 82 -11.40 -4.36 20.51
N HIS A 83 -12.60 -4.09 19.96
CA HIS A 83 -13.87 -4.56 20.49
C HIS A 83 -14.69 -5.37 19.49
N HIS A 84 -14.48 -5.15 18.19
CA HIS A 84 -15.26 -5.74 17.11
C HIS A 84 -14.34 -6.15 15.97
N PRO A 85 -14.74 -7.08 15.09
CA PRO A 85 -14.07 -7.23 13.81
C PRO A 85 -14.09 -5.90 13.04
N ALA A 86 -13.05 -5.61 12.28
CA ALA A 86 -12.93 -4.39 11.47
C ALA A 86 -14.13 -4.26 10.52
N MET A 87 -14.53 -5.37 9.92
CA MET A 87 -15.61 -5.45 8.96
C MET A 87 -16.33 -6.80 9.02
N THR A 88 -17.55 -6.85 8.51
CA THR A 88 -18.29 -8.11 8.28
C THR A 88 -17.77 -8.81 7.02
N ASP A 89 -18.18 -10.07 6.83
CA ASP A 89 -17.85 -10.83 5.63
C ASP A 89 -18.39 -10.18 4.34
N ASP A 90 -19.58 -9.62 4.39
CA ASP A 90 -20.17 -8.87 3.26
C ASP A 90 -19.35 -7.60 2.96
N GLU A 91 -18.98 -6.86 3.98
CA GLU A 91 -18.15 -5.66 3.85
C GLU A 91 -16.76 -5.98 3.28
N PHE A 92 -16.14 -7.10 3.74
CA PHE A 92 -14.89 -7.59 3.15
C PHE A 92 -15.07 -7.91 1.67
N ASN A 93 -16.08 -8.69 1.31
CA ASN A 93 -16.32 -9.09 -0.08
C ASN A 93 -16.57 -7.86 -0.97
N ARG A 94 -17.31 -6.87 -0.50
CA ARG A 94 -17.56 -5.62 -1.25
C ARG A 94 -16.30 -4.79 -1.43
N ALA A 95 -15.45 -4.68 -0.41
CA ALA A 95 -14.16 -3.99 -0.53
C ALA A 95 -13.21 -4.71 -1.48
N PHE A 96 -13.08 -6.02 -1.34
CA PHE A 96 -12.31 -6.88 -2.22
C PHE A 96 -12.75 -6.73 -3.69
N GLN A 97 -14.06 -6.87 -3.92
CA GLN A 97 -14.64 -6.76 -5.27
C GLN A 97 -14.44 -5.35 -5.86
N ALA A 98 -14.48 -4.31 -5.04
CA ALA A 98 -14.19 -2.95 -5.50
C ALA A 98 -12.79 -2.84 -6.12
N GLY A 99 -11.77 -3.43 -5.50
CA GLY A 99 -10.41 -3.45 -6.07
C GLY A 99 -10.31 -4.32 -7.31
N TYR A 100 -10.87 -5.52 -7.26
CA TYR A 100 -10.86 -6.48 -8.37
C TYR A 100 -11.48 -5.88 -9.65
N GLU A 101 -12.69 -5.33 -9.55
CA GLU A 101 -13.40 -4.72 -10.68
C GLU A 101 -12.69 -3.50 -11.26
N ARG A 102 -11.93 -2.74 -10.45
CA ARG A 102 -11.18 -1.60 -11.00
C ARG A 102 -10.02 -2.07 -11.88
N VAL A 103 -9.31 -3.12 -11.48
CA VAL A 103 -8.27 -3.72 -12.32
C VAL A 103 -8.89 -4.27 -13.60
N GLN A 104 -9.96 -5.08 -13.51
CA GLN A 104 -10.67 -5.60 -14.68
C GLN A 104 -11.05 -4.49 -15.65
N TYR A 105 -11.69 -3.42 -15.17
CA TYR A 105 -12.08 -2.29 -15.99
C TYR A 105 -10.90 -1.69 -16.76
N TYR A 106 -9.75 -1.50 -16.11
CA TYR A 106 -8.58 -0.91 -16.75
C TYR A 106 -7.84 -1.87 -17.68
N VAL A 107 -7.87 -3.17 -17.40
CA VAL A 107 -7.39 -4.19 -18.35
C VAL A 107 -8.18 -4.13 -19.66
N GLU A 108 -9.51 -3.98 -19.59
CA GLU A 108 -10.38 -3.81 -20.77
C GLU A 108 -10.08 -2.52 -21.54
N GLN A 109 -9.50 -1.51 -20.87
CA GLN A 109 -9.00 -0.27 -21.51
C GLN A 109 -7.56 -0.38 -22.03
N GLY A 110 -6.94 -1.57 -21.97
CA GLY A 110 -5.59 -1.83 -22.49
C GLY A 110 -4.46 -1.47 -21.51
N ILE A 111 -4.73 -1.22 -20.24
CA ILE A 111 -3.69 -1.00 -19.23
C ILE A 111 -2.99 -2.33 -18.92
N ASN A 112 -1.66 -2.33 -18.89
CA ASN A 112 -0.84 -3.53 -18.76
C ASN A 112 0.11 -3.52 -17.54
N LEU A 113 0.17 -2.45 -16.79
CA LEU A 113 0.96 -2.33 -15.57
C LEU A 113 0.16 -1.52 -14.53
N PHE A 114 0.10 -2.05 -13.32
CA PHE A 114 -0.65 -1.44 -12.23
C PHE A 114 0.27 -1.05 -11.07
N SER A 115 -0.15 -0.06 -10.31
CA SER A 115 0.40 0.23 -8.98
C SER A 115 -0.71 0.67 -8.06
N PHE A 116 -0.57 0.37 -6.78
CA PHE A 116 -1.58 0.65 -5.77
C PHE A 116 -1.00 1.55 -4.69
N GLY A 117 -1.73 2.60 -4.38
CA GLY A 117 -1.50 3.45 -3.23
C GLY A 117 -2.68 3.35 -2.27
N GLU A 118 -2.53 3.95 -1.11
CA GLU A 118 -3.54 3.96 -0.07
C GLU A 118 -3.58 5.32 0.64
N MET A 119 -4.70 5.60 1.25
CA MET A 119 -4.87 6.70 2.19
C MET A 119 -5.91 6.32 3.25
N GLY A 120 -5.44 6.04 4.45
CA GLY A 120 -6.30 5.69 5.57
C GLY A 120 -5.66 6.03 6.91
N LEU A 121 -6.36 6.79 7.76
CA LEU A 121 -5.85 7.10 9.09
C LEU A 121 -5.75 5.84 9.94
N GLY A 122 -4.54 5.55 10.46
CA GLY A 122 -4.30 4.39 11.32
C GLY A 122 -3.98 3.09 10.60
N ASN A 123 -3.96 3.06 9.27
CA ASN A 123 -3.78 1.84 8.49
C ASN A 123 -2.39 1.17 8.66
N THR A 124 -1.35 1.88 9.09
CA THR A 124 -0.09 1.24 9.49
C THR A 124 -0.26 0.37 10.74
N THR A 125 -1.23 0.67 11.61
CA THR A 125 -1.52 -0.15 12.79
C THR A 125 -2.30 -1.41 12.40
N THR A 126 -3.34 -1.28 11.59
CA THR A 126 -4.09 -2.44 11.09
C THR A 126 -3.21 -3.32 10.20
N SER A 127 -2.32 -2.75 9.39
CA SER A 127 -1.33 -3.52 8.62
C SER A 127 -0.38 -4.32 9.53
N ALA A 128 0.08 -3.73 10.64
CA ALA A 128 0.89 -4.47 11.61
C ALA A 128 0.10 -5.62 12.26
N CYS A 129 -1.20 -5.42 12.59
CA CYS A 129 -2.07 -6.49 13.07
C CYS A 129 -2.21 -7.61 12.03
N VAL A 130 -2.49 -7.27 10.77
CA VAL A 130 -2.62 -8.24 9.68
C VAL A 130 -1.33 -9.03 9.50
N LEU A 131 -0.18 -8.35 9.42
CA LEU A 131 1.11 -9.01 9.21
C LEU A 131 1.47 -9.93 10.37
N SER A 132 1.31 -9.48 11.62
CA SER A 132 1.55 -10.32 12.80
C SER A 132 0.60 -11.53 12.84
N ALA A 133 -0.68 -11.36 12.51
CA ALA A 133 -1.64 -12.47 12.46
C ALA A 133 -1.31 -13.46 11.33
N LEU A 134 -0.82 -12.96 10.19
CA LEU A 134 -0.46 -13.77 9.02
C LEU A 134 0.78 -14.63 9.27
N THR A 135 1.82 -14.03 9.84
CA THR A 135 3.17 -14.63 9.97
C THR A 135 3.44 -15.22 11.35
N GLY A 136 2.68 -14.86 12.37
CA GLY A 136 2.96 -15.19 13.78
C GLY A 136 4.06 -14.33 14.42
N ALA A 137 4.56 -13.31 13.73
CA ALA A 137 5.61 -12.44 14.24
C ALA A 137 5.12 -11.58 15.42
N ASP A 138 6.02 -11.33 16.39
CA ASP A 138 5.71 -10.46 17.51
C ASP A 138 5.47 -9.02 17.02
N PRO A 139 4.50 -8.28 17.58
CA PRO A 139 4.25 -6.89 17.20
C PRO A 139 5.45 -5.95 17.27
N THR A 140 6.48 -6.28 18.05
CA THR A 140 7.75 -5.51 18.03
C THR A 140 8.49 -5.59 16.70
N GLU A 141 8.20 -6.58 15.85
CA GLU A 141 8.80 -6.75 14.53
C GLU A 141 7.97 -6.11 13.42
N THR A 142 6.66 -6.00 13.61
CA THR A 142 5.73 -5.52 12.58
C THR A 142 5.30 -4.07 12.75
N VAL A 143 5.29 -3.57 14.00
CA VAL A 143 4.88 -2.19 14.30
C VAL A 143 6.01 -1.21 14.00
N GLY A 144 5.74 -0.29 13.08
CA GLY A 144 6.59 0.84 12.74
C GLY A 144 6.06 2.18 13.27
N PRO A 145 6.84 3.26 13.12
CA PRO A 145 6.51 4.59 13.66
C PRO A 145 5.29 5.24 12.98
N GLY A 146 4.95 4.83 11.76
CA GLY A 146 3.94 5.50 10.97
C GLY A 146 4.31 6.96 10.72
N SER A 147 3.34 7.86 10.85
CA SER A 147 3.54 9.30 10.70
C SER A 147 4.20 9.98 11.91
N TRP A 148 4.66 9.21 12.93
CA TRP A 148 5.16 9.75 14.22
C TRP A 148 6.55 9.19 14.57
N PRO A 149 7.62 9.53 13.83
CA PRO A 149 8.90 8.84 13.91
C PRO A 149 9.62 8.96 15.28
N ASP A 150 9.32 9.98 16.08
CA ASP A 150 10.19 10.34 17.23
C ASP A 150 9.51 10.27 18.60
N LYS A 151 8.54 9.34 18.80
CA LYS A 151 7.85 9.22 20.09
C LYS A 151 7.85 7.78 20.63
N PRO A 152 8.87 7.38 21.42
CA PRO A 152 9.00 6.01 21.95
C PRO A 152 7.78 5.53 22.74
N ASP A 153 7.15 6.40 23.53
CA ASP A 153 5.93 6.05 24.29
C ASP A 153 4.74 5.72 23.41
N LEU A 154 4.59 6.40 22.26
CA LEU A 154 3.54 6.08 21.30
C LEU A 154 3.83 4.74 20.60
N MET A 155 5.09 4.45 20.30
CA MET A 155 5.50 3.16 19.74
C MET A 155 5.13 2.02 20.68
N LYS A 156 5.48 2.14 21.98
CA LYS A 156 5.11 1.14 22.99
C LYS A 156 3.60 0.93 23.06
N ARG A 157 2.82 2.02 23.15
CA ARG A 157 1.35 1.95 23.16
C ARG A 157 0.79 1.27 21.91
N LYS A 158 1.37 1.55 20.75
CA LYS A 158 0.95 0.93 19.48
C LYS A 158 1.23 -0.58 19.48
N ILE A 159 2.40 -1.00 19.98
CA ILE A 159 2.76 -2.41 20.15
C ILE A 159 1.79 -3.11 21.11
N ASP A 160 1.55 -2.51 22.28
CA ASP A 160 0.63 -3.08 23.29
C ASP A 160 -0.81 -3.15 22.76
N PHE A 161 -1.25 -2.17 22.00
CA PHE A 161 -2.54 -2.17 21.30
C PHE A 161 -2.63 -3.35 20.31
N VAL A 162 -1.64 -3.52 19.44
CA VAL A 162 -1.60 -4.62 18.45
C VAL A 162 -1.64 -5.98 19.17
N ARG A 163 -0.87 -6.17 20.25
CA ARG A 163 -0.94 -7.41 21.06
C ARG A 163 -2.35 -7.69 21.60
N SER A 164 -2.98 -6.66 22.15
CA SER A 164 -4.33 -6.80 22.71
C SER A 164 -5.35 -7.17 21.64
N VAL A 165 -5.26 -6.58 20.45
CA VAL A 165 -6.13 -6.89 19.30
C VAL A 165 -5.92 -8.33 18.83
N LEU A 166 -4.69 -8.77 18.68
CA LEU A 166 -4.36 -10.12 18.24
C LEU A 166 -4.87 -11.18 19.22
N GLU A 167 -4.64 -10.99 20.51
CA GLU A 167 -5.13 -11.92 21.52
C GLU A 167 -6.65 -11.97 21.56
N HIS A 168 -7.33 -10.81 21.44
CA HIS A 168 -8.79 -10.72 21.41
C HIS A 168 -9.41 -11.50 20.23
N HIS A 169 -8.80 -11.45 19.05
CA HIS A 169 -9.34 -12.05 17.83
C HIS A 169 -8.72 -13.40 17.44
N LYS A 170 -7.76 -13.91 18.19
CA LYS A 170 -6.97 -15.10 17.87
C LYS A 170 -7.79 -16.28 17.36
N ASN A 171 -8.82 -16.66 18.12
CA ASN A 171 -9.65 -17.82 17.78
C ASN A 171 -10.54 -17.57 16.56
N ASN A 172 -10.93 -16.33 16.34
CA ASN A 172 -11.82 -15.94 15.24
C ASN A 172 -11.08 -15.90 13.89
N MET A 173 -9.80 -15.65 13.91
CA MET A 173 -8.95 -15.61 12.70
C MET A 173 -8.42 -16.98 12.28
N ALA A 174 -8.59 -18.01 13.12
CA ALA A 174 -8.10 -19.36 12.81
C ALA A 174 -8.90 -20.01 11.66
N SER A 175 -8.19 -20.70 10.77
CA SER A 175 -8.74 -21.58 9.74
C SER A 175 -7.67 -22.54 9.24
N GLU A 176 -8.06 -23.76 8.89
CA GLU A 176 -7.18 -24.74 8.24
C GLU A 176 -7.03 -24.46 6.73
N HIS A 177 -7.99 -23.76 6.13
CA HIS A 177 -7.97 -23.37 4.74
C HIS A 177 -7.35 -21.97 4.59
N GLU A 178 -6.19 -21.87 3.97
CA GLU A 178 -5.37 -20.65 3.94
C GLU A 178 -6.06 -19.43 3.33
N PRO A 179 -6.75 -19.48 2.18
CA PRO A 179 -7.51 -18.34 1.67
C PRO A 179 -8.58 -17.83 2.64
N GLU A 180 -9.24 -18.74 3.36
CA GLU A 180 -10.22 -18.38 4.38
C GLU A 180 -9.57 -17.77 5.62
N ARG A 181 -8.39 -18.26 6.02
CA ARG A 181 -7.60 -17.68 7.11
C ARG A 181 -7.22 -16.25 6.80
N VAL A 182 -6.70 -15.99 5.60
CA VAL A 182 -6.36 -14.63 5.14
C VAL A 182 -7.58 -13.73 5.15
N ARG A 183 -8.71 -14.20 4.61
CA ARG A 183 -9.97 -13.45 4.60
C ARG A 183 -10.39 -13.05 6.04
N LYS A 184 -10.38 -14.00 6.97
CA LYS A 184 -10.68 -13.74 8.38
C LYS A 184 -9.70 -12.75 9.01
N ILE A 185 -8.40 -12.91 8.80
CA ILE A 185 -7.40 -11.96 9.30
C ILE A 185 -7.72 -10.54 8.84
N VAL A 186 -7.91 -10.33 7.53
CA VAL A 186 -8.20 -9.00 7.00
C VAL A 186 -9.55 -8.47 7.49
N ALA A 187 -10.58 -9.31 7.57
CA ALA A 187 -11.90 -8.91 8.06
C ALA A 187 -11.91 -8.54 9.56
N TYR A 188 -11.10 -9.20 10.37
CA TYR A 188 -11.07 -8.94 11.81
C TYR A 188 -10.16 -7.79 12.21
N VAL A 189 -8.98 -7.69 11.60
CA VAL A 189 -7.94 -6.74 12.06
C VAL A 189 -7.37 -5.83 10.96
N GLY A 190 -7.88 -5.91 9.74
CA GLY A 190 -7.42 -5.12 8.58
C GLY A 190 -8.17 -3.81 8.38
N GLY A 191 -8.24 -3.41 7.11
CA GLY A 191 -8.92 -2.21 6.62
C GLY A 191 -9.56 -2.43 5.25
N PHE A 192 -10.51 -1.58 4.87
CA PHE A 192 -11.14 -1.64 3.54
C PHE A 192 -10.14 -1.39 2.42
N ASP A 193 -9.12 -0.56 2.65
CA ASP A 193 -8.00 -0.32 1.75
C ASP A 193 -7.18 -1.59 1.50
N ILE A 194 -6.82 -2.31 2.56
CA ILE A 194 -6.09 -3.59 2.47
C ILE A 194 -6.93 -4.62 1.71
N ALA A 195 -8.22 -4.75 2.02
CA ALA A 195 -9.12 -5.69 1.35
C ALA A 195 -9.29 -5.35 -0.15
N ALA A 196 -9.41 -4.07 -0.50
CA ALA A 196 -9.51 -3.63 -1.89
C ALA A 196 -8.20 -3.85 -2.67
N ILE A 197 -7.04 -3.52 -2.08
CA ILE A 197 -5.74 -3.76 -2.71
C ILE A 197 -5.49 -5.27 -2.88
N LEU A 198 -5.87 -6.10 -1.92
CA LEU A 198 -5.83 -7.56 -2.01
C LEU A 198 -6.63 -8.06 -3.23
N GLY A 199 -7.86 -7.58 -3.40
CA GLY A 199 -8.69 -7.92 -4.56
C GLY A 199 -8.07 -7.46 -5.88
N ALA A 200 -7.51 -6.25 -5.91
CA ALA A 200 -6.84 -5.69 -7.07
C ALA A 200 -5.59 -6.50 -7.47
N MET A 201 -4.76 -6.92 -6.51
CA MET A 201 -3.57 -7.73 -6.79
C MET A 201 -3.92 -9.13 -7.32
N LEU A 202 -4.97 -9.76 -6.78
CA LEU A 202 -5.44 -11.04 -7.30
C LEU A 202 -6.02 -10.91 -8.72
N ALA A 203 -6.75 -9.83 -9.00
CA ALA A 203 -7.20 -9.52 -10.36
C ALA A 203 -6.01 -9.34 -11.32
N CYS A 204 -4.92 -8.70 -10.89
CA CYS A 204 -3.73 -8.59 -11.72
C CYS A 204 -3.18 -9.97 -12.14
N VAL A 205 -3.18 -10.95 -11.24
CA VAL A 205 -2.75 -12.32 -11.55
C VAL A 205 -3.74 -13.01 -12.50
N ASP A 206 -5.04 -12.88 -12.26
CA ASP A 206 -6.08 -13.50 -13.09
C ASP A 206 -6.06 -12.95 -14.53
N PHE A 207 -5.75 -11.67 -14.69
CA PHE A 207 -5.60 -11.00 -15.99
C PHE A 207 -4.16 -10.98 -16.53
N GLU A 208 -3.23 -11.66 -15.86
CA GLU A 208 -1.82 -11.76 -16.26
C GLU A 208 -1.16 -10.37 -16.44
N LYS A 209 -1.36 -9.48 -15.46
CA LYS A 209 -0.80 -8.12 -15.46
C LYS A 209 0.17 -7.95 -14.29
N PRO A 210 1.40 -7.47 -14.54
CA PRO A 210 2.32 -7.12 -13.46
C PRO A 210 1.81 -5.90 -12.69
N PHE A 211 2.20 -5.83 -11.42
CA PHE A 211 1.93 -4.68 -10.57
C PHE A 211 3.13 -4.30 -9.70
N VAL A 212 3.18 -3.04 -9.31
CA VAL A 212 4.26 -2.50 -8.48
C VAL A 212 3.75 -2.33 -7.05
N ILE A 213 4.46 -2.93 -6.10
CA ILE A 213 4.25 -2.78 -4.66
C ILE A 213 4.84 -1.43 -4.23
N ASP A 214 4.08 -0.62 -3.49
CA ASP A 214 4.55 0.67 -2.95
C ASP A 214 5.34 0.47 -1.64
N GLY A 215 4.72 0.73 -0.52
CA GLY A 215 5.32 0.70 0.81
C GLY A 215 4.78 -0.44 1.69
N PHE A 216 4.81 -0.22 3.00
CA PHE A 216 4.46 -1.23 4.00
C PHE A 216 3.04 -1.80 3.83
N ILE A 217 2.03 -0.94 3.69
CA ILE A 217 0.63 -1.37 3.64
C ILE A 217 0.36 -2.22 2.40
N THR A 218 0.87 -1.81 1.24
CA THR A 218 0.75 -2.57 0.00
C THR A 218 1.58 -3.86 0.02
N SER A 219 2.73 -3.87 0.72
CA SER A 219 3.50 -5.10 0.95
C SER A 219 2.72 -6.11 1.80
N VAL A 220 1.99 -5.64 2.82
CA VAL A 220 1.12 -6.50 3.63
C VAL A 220 -0.04 -7.06 2.80
N ALA A 221 -0.66 -6.25 1.95
CA ALA A 221 -1.69 -6.74 1.03
C ALA A 221 -1.13 -7.78 0.04
N ALA A 222 0.09 -7.58 -0.47
CA ALA A 222 0.78 -8.52 -1.35
C ALA A 222 1.14 -9.84 -0.62
N ALA A 223 1.58 -9.76 0.64
CA ALA A 223 1.78 -10.94 1.48
C ALA A 223 0.48 -11.74 1.63
N CYS A 224 -0.63 -11.08 1.99
CA CYS A 224 -1.95 -11.71 2.03
C CYS A 224 -2.33 -12.36 0.69
N ALA A 225 -2.12 -11.65 -0.41
CA ALA A 225 -2.42 -12.15 -1.75
C ALA A 225 -1.59 -13.39 -2.10
N THR A 226 -0.32 -13.43 -1.68
CA THR A 226 0.58 -14.59 -1.88
C THR A 226 0.10 -15.84 -1.16
N HIS A 227 -0.43 -15.70 0.05
CA HIS A 227 -1.02 -16.80 0.81
C HIS A 227 -2.34 -17.32 0.19
N ILE A 228 -3.03 -16.52 -0.62
CA ILE A 228 -4.21 -16.97 -1.39
C ILE A 228 -3.79 -17.60 -2.72
N ASN A 229 -2.87 -16.96 -3.44
CA ASN A 229 -2.40 -17.40 -4.74
C ASN A 229 -0.88 -17.18 -4.88
N ALA A 230 -0.12 -18.26 -4.84
CA ALA A 230 1.34 -18.21 -4.92
C ALA A 230 1.88 -17.57 -6.22
N ARG A 231 1.07 -17.49 -7.29
CA ARG A 231 1.44 -16.80 -8.54
C ARG A 231 1.62 -15.30 -8.39
N ILE A 232 1.19 -14.70 -7.29
CA ILE A 232 1.47 -13.29 -6.98
C ILE A 232 2.96 -12.95 -7.14
N LYS A 233 3.84 -13.88 -6.77
CA LYS A 233 5.30 -13.74 -6.86
C LYS A 233 5.81 -13.47 -8.29
N ASP A 234 5.09 -13.96 -9.28
CA ASP A 234 5.46 -13.84 -10.70
C ASP A 234 5.05 -12.47 -11.29
N TYR A 235 4.15 -11.75 -10.61
CA TYR A 235 3.57 -10.48 -11.09
C TYR A 235 3.95 -9.27 -10.24
N ALA A 236 4.45 -9.49 -9.03
CA ALA A 236 4.76 -8.44 -8.07
C ALA A 236 6.17 -7.87 -8.27
N LEU A 237 6.27 -6.56 -8.47
CA LEU A 237 7.53 -5.84 -8.61
C LEU A 237 7.73 -4.92 -7.40
N PRO A 238 8.85 -5.02 -6.66
CA PRO A 238 9.13 -4.09 -5.56
C PRO A 238 9.47 -2.69 -6.09
N SER A 239 9.16 -1.66 -5.31
CA SER A 239 9.55 -0.28 -5.63
C SER A 239 10.65 0.23 -4.71
N HIS A 240 10.32 0.54 -3.48
CA HIS A 240 11.24 1.17 -2.53
C HIS A 240 11.27 0.47 -1.18
N TYR A 241 12.37 0.62 -0.48
CA TYR A 241 12.51 0.15 0.89
C TYR A 241 11.88 1.17 1.84
N SER A 242 10.71 0.83 2.40
CA SER A 242 10.01 1.69 3.35
C SER A 242 10.71 1.69 4.71
N LYS A 243 10.55 2.79 5.46
CA LYS A 243 11.02 2.90 6.86
C LYS A 243 10.17 2.11 7.86
N GLU A 244 8.99 1.65 7.47
CA GLU A 244 8.14 0.85 8.35
C GLU A 244 8.76 -0.52 8.61
N LYS A 245 8.86 -0.86 9.88
CA LYS A 245 9.63 -2.01 10.37
C LYS A 245 9.22 -3.35 9.78
N GLY A 246 7.92 -3.56 9.62
CA GLY A 246 7.37 -4.81 9.06
C GLY A 246 7.54 -4.98 7.55
N THR A 247 8.08 -3.98 6.82
CA THR A 247 8.16 -4.02 5.35
C THR A 247 8.99 -5.21 4.87
N GLU A 248 10.14 -5.46 5.49
CA GLU A 248 11.02 -6.56 5.11
C GLU A 248 10.33 -7.93 5.28
N LEU A 249 9.67 -8.13 6.41
CA LEU A 249 8.91 -9.35 6.68
C LEU A 249 7.78 -9.53 5.67
N ALA A 250 7.01 -8.46 5.37
CA ALA A 250 5.93 -8.52 4.39
C ALA A 250 6.44 -8.84 2.97
N LEU A 251 7.56 -8.26 2.55
CA LEU A 251 8.18 -8.55 1.26
C LEU A 251 8.74 -9.97 1.19
N ALA A 252 9.28 -10.50 2.30
CA ALA A 252 9.76 -11.87 2.37
C ALA A 252 8.66 -12.90 2.12
N GLU A 253 7.41 -12.65 2.58
CA GLU A 253 6.25 -13.50 2.26
C GLU A 253 5.96 -13.54 0.74
N VAL A 254 6.29 -12.48 0.03
CA VAL A 254 6.17 -12.41 -1.45
C VAL A 254 7.40 -13.04 -2.15
N GLY A 255 8.45 -13.39 -1.40
CA GLY A 255 9.71 -13.87 -1.95
C GLY A 255 10.65 -12.78 -2.43
N ILE A 256 10.44 -11.53 -2.00
CA ILE A 256 11.25 -10.38 -2.35
C ILE A 256 12.25 -10.10 -1.22
N THR A 257 13.54 -10.14 -1.53
CA THR A 257 14.62 -9.81 -0.59
C THR A 257 15.03 -8.36 -0.69
N GLN A 258 15.77 -7.84 0.29
CA GLN A 258 16.20 -6.44 0.32
C GLN A 258 17.02 -6.00 -0.90
N ASP A 259 17.87 -6.88 -1.42
CA ASP A 259 18.71 -6.62 -2.60
C ASP A 259 17.91 -6.52 -3.90
N MET A 260 16.71 -7.10 -3.93
CA MET A 260 15.78 -6.97 -5.06
C MET A 260 15.05 -5.61 -5.08
N VAL A 261 15.10 -4.83 -3.99
CA VAL A 261 14.39 -3.55 -3.90
C VAL A 261 15.25 -2.42 -4.47
N PRO A 262 14.87 -1.81 -5.61
CA PRO A 262 15.77 -0.91 -6.35
C PRO A 262 15.91 0.49 -5.76
N ILE A 263 14.90 1.01 -5.03
CA ILE A 263 14.90 2.38 -4.52
C ILE A 263 15.17 2.40 -3.01
N ARG A 264 16.28 3.04 -2.60
CA ARG A 264 16.67 3.22 -1.19
C ARG A 264 16.71 4.71 -0.82
N ALA A 265 15.57 5.38 -0.87
CA ALA A 265 15.45 6.82 -0.65
C ALA A 265 14.91 7.17 0.75
N GLN A 266 14.82 6.20 1.66
CA GLN A 266 14.27 6.36 3.02
C GLN A 266 12.88 7.02 3.02
N MET A 267 12.03 6.64 2.09
CA MET A 267 10.70 7.19 1.90
C MET A 267 9.72 6.67 2.96
N SER A 268 8.79 7.53 3.35
CA SER A 268 7.63 7.21 4.19
C SER A 268 6.45 8.09 3.78
N MET A 269 6.21 8.21 2.47
CA MET A 269 5.23 9.13 1.90
C MET A 269 3.84 8.50 1.74
N GLY A 270 3.77 7.18 1.53
CA GLY A 270 2.53 6.50 1.20
C GLY A 270 1.97 6.88 -0.18
N GLU A 271 0.68 6.70 -0.35
CA GLU A 271 -0.11 7.14 -1.52
C GLU A 271 0.28 6.46 -2.85
N GLY A 272 1.15 5.44 -2.84
CA GLY A 272 1.70 4.85 -4.07
C GLY A 272 2.93 5.58 -4.62
N THR A 273 3.49 6.52 -3.86
CA THR A 273 4.55 7.42 -4.35
C THR A 273 5.81 6.67 -4.80
N GLY A 274 6.26 5.67 -4.05
CA GLY A 274 7.42 4.85 -4.42
C GLY A 274 7.14 3.98 -5.64
N ALA A 275 5.95 3.43 -5.73
CA ALA A 275 5.54 2.64 -6.90
C ALA A 275 5.52 3.48 -8.18
N ILE A 276 5.05 4.72 -8.13
CA ILE A 276 5.05 5.63 -9.29
C ILE A 276 6.49 5.92 -9.76
N LEU A 277 7.44 6.13 -8.83
CA LEU A 277 8.85 6.29 -9.18
C LEU A 277 9.40 5.03 -9.88
N MET A 278 9.05 3.85 -9.39
CA MET A 278 9.45 2.59 -10.02
C MET A 278 8.84 2.43 -11.41
N VAL A 279 7.56 2.79 -11.61
CA VAL A 279 6.94 2.79 -12.94
C VAL A 279 7.75 3.65 -13.93
N GLN A 280 8.25 4.81 -13.50
CA GLN A 280 9.10 5.64 -14.35
C GLN A 280 10.44 4.98 -14.67
N MET A 281 11.06 4.30 -13.72
CA MET A 281 12.30 3.52 -13.97
C MET A 281 12.03 2.39 -14.98
N LEU A 282 10.91 1.67 -14.84
CA LEU A 282 10.51 0.61 -15.78
C LEU A 282 10.29 1.15 -17.20
N LYS A 283 9.59 2.29 -17.34
CA LYS A 283 9.40 2.95 -18.66
C LYS A 283 10.74 3.33 -19.29
N THR A 284 11.67 3.88 -18.51
CA THR A 284 13.02 4.23 -18.97
C THR A 284 13.80 3.00 -19.41
N THR A 285 13.74 1.93 -18.62
CA THR A 285 14.40 0.65 -18.93
C THR A 285 13.81 0.01 -20.19
N GLN A 286 12.50 -0.01 -20.33
CA GLN A 286 11.83 -0.50 -21.53
C GLN A 286 12.26 0.27 -22.77
N HIS A 287 12.32 1.61 -22.69
CA HIS A 287 12.77 2.44 -23.79
C HIS A 287 14.21 2.08 -24.21
N MET A 288 15.10 1.87 -23.25
CA MET A 288 16.47 1.44 -23.51
C MET A 288 16.48 0.08 -24.25
N PHE A 289 15.78 -0.92 -23.76
CA PHE A 289 15.76 -2.25 -24.37
C PHE A 289 15.25 -2.26 -25.81
N VAL A 290 14.28 -1.41 -26.12
CA VAL A 290 13.70 -1.33 -27.46
C VAL A 290 14.61 -0.59 -28.45
N ASN A 291 15.41 0.37 -27.98
CA ASN A 291 16.15 1.29 -28.83
C ASN A 291 17.67 1.08 -28.85
N VAL A 292 18.20 0.24 -27.97
CA VAL A 292 19.64 -0.09 -27.97
C VAL A 292 19.95 -0.99 -29.16
N GLY A 293 21.00 -0.64 -29.92
CA GLY A 293 21.47 -1.45 -31.05
C GLY A 293 21.95 -2.83 -30.60
N THR A 294 21.69 -3.81 -31.41
CA THR A 294 22.15 -5.19 -31.19
C THR A 294 23.67 -5.29 -31.43
N PHE A 295 24.31 -6.32 -30.84
CA PHE A 295 25.72 -6.61 -31.12
C PHE A 295 25.98 -6.84 -32.62
N ALA A 296 25.02 -7.45 -33.32
CA ALA A 296 25.12 -7.65 -34.78
C ALA A 296 25.08 -6.34 -35.58
N GLU A 297 24.38 -5.33 -35.11
CA GLU A 297 24.38 -3.99 -35.70
C GLU A 297 25.71 -3.25 -35.39
N LEU A 298 26.18 -3.35 -34.15
CA LEU A 298 27.47 -2.79 -33.74
C LEU A 298 28.62 -3.32 -34.60
N MET A 299 28.64 -4.61 -34.92
CA MET A 299 29.66 -5.26 -35.73
C MET A 299 29.62 -4.87 -37.22
N LYS A 300 28.63 -4.12 -37.67
CA LYS A 300 28.50 -3.58 -39.03
C LYS A 300 28.96 -2.14 -39.16
N LEU A 301 29.28 -1.46 -38.04
CA LEU A 301 29.86 -0.12 -38.02
C LEU A 301 31.37 -0.17 -38.25
#